data_767d16e3aabbc983fe80169b589c7c61
#
_entry.id   767d16e3aabbc983fe80169b589c7c61
#
_cell.length_a   1.000
_cell.length_b   1.000
_cell.length_c   1.000
_cell.angle_alpha   90.00
_cell.angle_beta   90.00
_cell.angle_gamma   90.00
#
_symmetry.space_group_name_H-M   'P 1'
#
loop_
_entity.id
_entity.type
_entity.pdbx_description
1 polymer ?
#
loop_
_entity_poly.entity_id
_entity_poly.type
_entity_poly.pdbx_seq_one_letter_code
_entity_poly.pdbx_strand_id
1 'polypeptide(L)'
;MLVAAWSKFIGANLMLNPKLLPDGLGVMASNLRLGYGDLRAWNAANTVVTTGGATPLISAYRMNRATVSDTSAWIQWTVDVDVVRSLIGNDSTEEIYFTGDGAPKLTNNAIGLPAAPGPAATRSLGIPAPSVQMALPTVLVAGAGATESRVYVDTFYNDVNRESAPGISRSVSVAGGSTMNLTGLAAAPGGTHGINRRRIYCSTDGGDFLLVVEQASASTTATDNLARGAVLQSGGDIAYPAWLEPPVGLKGLIGLWNGMIGGFTGKSFAVCVPYKPWAWPVEYQDSVYDDIVGTGKWRQSWVLLTTSAPIVITGSSPDSLSQDPVPFNQACVSKRSVVSVGFGVAWASPDGLCFIGDQGPRIVTEGILSPEQWQALVPSTIIGSRIERYYYGAYNDGTSKAFMIDLLNPTGIIFLTQGARGVFYDPISDRLYLQDTGNTIKRWNGGAAQSCTFKTGVKRHPQPTNPGYGMVVSDLPISVVVRLYALLLQSGGTYVWTEVFNRTVTSGQPFALPAGYL
;
A
#
# COMPACT_ATOMS: atom_id res chain seq x y z
N MET A 1 31.21 40.41 22.46
CA MET A 1 29.75 40.24 22.45
C MET A 1 29.47 38.76 22.21
N LEU A 2 28.82 38.10 23.16
CA LEU A 2 28.45 36.69 22.99
C LEU A 2 27.12 36.63 22.23
N VAL A 3 27.10 35.92 21.10
CA VAL A 3 25.89 35.74 20.28
C VAL A 3 25.55 34.27 20.26
N ALA A 4 24.34 33.90 20.66
CA ALA A 4 23.76 32.59 20.41
C ALA A 4 22.79 32.71 19.23
N ALA A 5 23.07 32.05 18.12
CA ALA A 5 22.23 32.06 16.94
C ALA A 5 21.74 30.64 16.59
N TRP A 6 20.50 30.54 16.16
CA TRP A 6 19.91 29.32 15.63
C TRP A 6 19.50 29.62 14.20
N SER A 7 20.26 29.10 13.25
CA SER A 7 20.06 29.31 11.82
C SER A 7 19.65 28.05 11.07
N LYS A 8 19.62 26.92 11.77
CA LYS A 8 19.17 25.62 11.23
C LYS A 8 18.17 24.99 12.17
N PHE A 9 17.12 24.38 11.59
CA PHE A 9 16.08 23.64 12.31
C PHE A 9 15.88 22.30 11.61
N ILE A 10 16.50 21.24 12.15
CA ILE A 10 16.61 19.94 11.49
C ILE A 10 15.59 18.95 12.06
N GLY A 11 15.16 19.13 13.31
CA GLY A 11 14.25 18.24 14.00
C GLY A 11 14.64 18.01 15.45
N ALA A 12 13.95 17.10 16.12
CA ALA A 12 14.27 16.70 17.49
C ALA A 12 15.14 15.45 17.51
N ASN A 13 16.05 15.39 18.48
CA ASN A 13 16.73 14.17 18.88
C ASN A 13 16.49 14.01 20.39
N LEU A 14 15.76 12.96 20.75
CA LEU A 14 15.35 12.73 22.12
C LEU A 14 16.28 11.78 22.87
N MET A 15 17.15 11.07 22.18
CA MET A 15 18.11 10.15 22.76
C MET A 15 19.29 10.89 23.40
N LEU A 16 19.78 11.94 22.73
CA LEU A 16 20.93 12.68 23.22
C LEU A 16 20.57 13.57 24.41
N ASN A 17 21.54 13.68 25.35
CA ASN A 17 21.38 14.63 26.43
C ASN A 17 21.20 16.06 25.87
N PRO A 18 20.21 16.83 26.34
CA PRO A 18 19.96 18.19 25.87
C PRO A 18 21.17 19.14 25.86
N LYS A 19 22.18 18.84 26.67
CA LYS A 19 23.43 19.61 26.75
C LYS A 19 24.46 19.28 25.68
N LEU A 20 24.26 18.15 24.97
CA LEU A 20 25.18 17.61 23.95
C LEU A 20 24.57 17.66 22.54
N LEU A 21 23.38 18.23 22.39
CA LEU A 21 22.72 18.33 21.09
C LEU A 21 23.53 19.19 20.11
N PRO A 22 23.82 18.69 18.91
CA PRO A 22 24.40 19.47 17.83
C PRO A 22 23.51 20.67 17.45
N ASP A 23 24.14 21.68 16.86
CA ASP A 23 23.38 22.83 16.34
C ASP A 23 22.36 22.41 15.27
N GLY A 24 21.17 22.97 15.38
CA GLY A 24 20.04 22.65 14.49
C GLY A 24 19.15 21.52 15.00
N LEU A 25 19.58 20.74 16.00
CA LEU A 25 18.74 19.76 16.67
C LEU A 25 18.14 20.34 17.95
N GLY A 26 16.91 19.96 18.23
CA GLY A 26 16.16 20.36 19.42
C GLY A 26 15.77 19.17 20.28
N VAL A 27 15.27 19.45 21.48
CA VAL A 27 14.59 18.48 22.36
C VAL A 27 13.11 18.32 22.01
N MET A 28 12.57 19.20 21.18
CA MET A 28 11.21 19.13 20.66
C MET A 28 11.15 19.80 19.30
N ALA A 29 10.49 19.15 18.34
CA ALA A 29 10.11 19.72 17.06
C ALA A 29 8.71 19.22 16.71
N SER A 30 7.76 20.16 16.59
CA SER A 30 6.36 19.83 16.31
C SER A 30 5.86 20.62 15.12
N ASN A 31 5.18 19.96 14.18
CA ASN A 31 4.62 20.51 12.95
C ASN A 31 5.63 21.26 12.05
N LEU A 32 6.91 21.04 12.25
CA LEU A 32 8.00 21.65 11.48
C LEU A 32 8.14 20.95 10.12
N ARG A 33 8.37 21.72 9.07
CA ARG A 33 8.67 21.19 7.74
C ARG A 33 10.17 20.95 7.61
N LEU A 34 10.56 19.70 7.41
CA LEU A 34 11.94 19.31 7.17
C LEU A 34 12.45 19.77 5.79
N GLY A 35 13.76 19.84 5.66
CA GLY A 35 14.44 19.97 4.37
C GLY A 35 14.87 21.39 4.00
N TYR A 36 14.25 22.42 4.56
CA TYR A 36 14.61 23.80 4.26
C TYR A 36 15.63 24.41 5.23
N GLY A 37 15.71 23.85 6.43
CA GLY A 37 16.61 24.33 7.49
C GLY A 37 16.07 25.56 8.22
N ASP A 38 15.06 26.23 7.72
CA ASP A 38 14.34 27.33 8.37
C ASP A 38 13.23 26.83 9.30
N LEU A 39 12.70 27.72 10.14
CA LEU A 39 11.56 27.43 11.01
C LEU A 39 10.25 27.66 10.23
N ARG A 40 9.82 26.65 9.52
CA ARG A 40 8.62 26.66 8.69
C ARG A 40 7.66 25.55 9.12
N ALA A 41 6.39 25.88 9.24
CA ALA A 41 5.35 24.90 9.57
C ALA A 41 4.83 24.17 8.32
N TRP A 42 4.36 22.94 8.50
CA TRP A 42 3.39 22.33 7.60
C TRP A 42 2.05 23.08 7.73
N ASN A 43 1.30 23.17 6.64
CA ASN A 43 -0.09 23.58 6.72
C ASN A 43 -0.94 22.45 7.32
N ALA A 44 -2.07 22.80 7.90
CA ALA A 44 -3.07 21.81 8.32
C ALA A 44 -3.60 21.02 7.11
N ALA A 45 -4.13 19.83 7.34
CA ALA A 45 -4.86 19.15 6.30
C ALA A 45 -6.26 19.75 6.15
N ASN A 46 -6.74 19.82 4.91
CA ASN A 46 -8.11 20.27 4.63
C ASN A 46 -9.02 19.10 4.27
N THR A 47 -10.27 19.18 4.69
CA THR A 47 -11.30 18.19 4.34
C THR A 47 -11.60 18.26 2.85
N VAL A 48 -11.56 17.11 2.20
CA VAL A 48 -11.87 16.92 0.78
C VAL A 48 -13.24 16.25 0.62
N VAL A 49 -13.49 15.23 1.44
CA VAL A 49 -14.74 14.48 1.43
C VAL A 49 -15.15 14.17 2.86
N THR A 50 -16.45 14.34 3.16
CA THR A 50 -17.07 13.82 4.37
C THR A 50 -18.03 12.71 3.95
N THR A 51 -17.79 11.49 4.43
CA THR A 51 -18.67 10.37 4.18
C THR A 51 -19.58 10.14 5.38
N GLY A 52 -20.88 9.95 5.12
CA GLY A 52 -21.82 9.55 6.16
C GLY A 52 -21.57 8.11 6.58
N GLY A 53 -21.68 7.81 7.87
CA GLY A 53 -21.61 6.46 8.41
C GLY A 53 -21.14 6.44 9.86
N ALA A 54 -21.72 5.53 10.65
CA ALA A 54 -21.36 5.34 12.06
C ALA A 54 -20.11 4.46 12.25
N THR A 55 -19.69 3.74 11.21
CA THR A 55 -18.58 2.78 11.28
C THR A 55 -17.28 3.46 10.86
N PRO A 56 -16.18 3.35 11.63
CA PRO A 56 -14.93 3.98 11.28
C PRO A 56 -14.37 3.40 9.97
N LEU A 57 -14.07 4.28 9.04
CA LEU A 57 -13.39 3.93 7.79
C LEU A 57 -11.89 3.82 8.02
N ILE A 58 -11.26 2.77 7.48
CA ILE A 58 -9.86 2.42 7.74
C ILE A 58 -8.99 2.53 6.50
N SER A 59 -9.52 2.14 5.33
CA SER A 59 -8.80 2.20 4.05
C SER A 59 -9.56 3.02 3.03
N ALA A 60 -8.84 3.73 2.18
CA ALA A 60 -9.40 4.50 1.10
C ALA A 60 -8.57 4.35 -0.18
N TYR A 61 -9.25 4.44 -1.30
CA TYR A 61 -8.64 4.50 -2.62
C TYR A 61 -9.41 5.47 -3.51
N ARG A 62 -8.73 6.26 -4.30
CA ARG A 62 -9.36 7.19 -5.24
C ARG A 62 -9.26 6.66 -6.66
N MET A 63 -10.39 6.52 -7.32
CA MET A 63 -10.51 6.25 -8.76
C MET A 63 -10.63 7.56 -9.57
N ASN A 64 -10.69 7.48 -10.89
CA ASN A 64 -10.86 8.63 -11.81
C ASN A 64 -9.85 9.76 -11.55
N ARG A 65 -8.60 9.40 -11.31
CA ARG A 65 -7.54 10.36 -10.95
C ARG A 65 -7.19 11.35 -12.07
N ALA A 66 -7.62 11.07 -13.30
CA ALA A 66 -7.52 12.01 -14.41
C ALA A 66 -8.44 13.24 -14.25
N THR A 67 -9.47 13.15 -13.40
CA THR A 67 -10.32 14.29 -13.08
C THR A 67 -9.64 15.23 -12.10
N VAL A 68 -9.75 16.53 -12.33
CA VAL A 68 -9.08 17.57 -11.55
C VAL A 68 -9.56 17.63 -10.09
N SER A 69 -10.83 17.30 -9.84
CA SER A 69 -11.44 17.37 -8.50
C SER A 69 -11.13 16.13 -7.68
N ASP A 70 -10.55 16.32 -6.49
CA ASP A 70 -10.31 15.26 -5.50
C ASP A 70 -11.49 15.05 -4.54
N THR A 71 -12.65 15.65 -4.80
CA THR A 71 -13.86 15.54 -3.95
C THR A 71 -14.74 14.33 -4.27
N SER A 72 -14.43 13.54 -5.29
CA SER A 72 -15.26 12.44 -5.77
C SER A 72 -14.45 11.18 -6.06
N ALA A 73 -15.18 10.09 -6.38
CA ALA A 73 -14.62 8.80 -6.80
C ALA A 73 -13.78 8.10 -5.71
N TRP A 74 -14.08 8.33 -4.45
CA TRP A 74 -13.45 7.66 -3.33
C TRP A 74 -14.18 6.37 -3.00
N ILE A 75 -13.43 5.27 -2.99
CA ILE A 75 -13.84 3.99 -2.43
C ILE A 75 -13.22 3.88 -1.04
N GLN A 76 -14.01 3.47 -0.07
CA GLN A 76 -13.59 3.40 1.33
C GLN A 76 -14.05 2.09 1.95
N TRP A 77 -13.23 1.55 2.86
CA TRP A 77 -13.52 0.30 3.57
C TRP A 77 -13.39 0.49 5.08
N THR A 78 -14.14 -0.33 5.82
CA THR A 78 -14.10 -0.41 7.28
C THR A 78 -13.04 -1.38 7.79
N VAL A 79 -12.31 -2.00 6.89
CA VAL A 79 -11.24 -2.98 7.13
C VAL A 79 -9.95 -2.54 6.44
N ASP A 80 -8.84 -3.18 6.82
CA ASP A 80 -7.54 -2.94 6.20
C ASP A 80 -7.46 -3.63 4.83
N VAL A 81 -7.48 -2.85 3.76
CA VAL A 81 -7.51 -3.31 2.37
C VAL A 81 -6.23 -2.91 1.66
N ASP A 82 -5.64 -3.90 0.99
CA ASP A 82 -4.51 -3.69 0.08
C ASP A 82 -5.04 -3.56 -1.34
N VAL A 83 -4.70 -2.48 -2.01
CA VAL A 83 -5.18 -2.18 -3.37
C VAL A 83 -4.02 -2.13 -4.35
N VAL A 84 -4.15 -2.87 -5.44
CA VAL A 84 -3.22 -2.83 -6.58
C VAL A 84 -3.98 -2.35 -7.80
N ARG A 85 -3.42 -1.37 -8.48
CA ARG A 85 -3.92 -0.88 -9.76
C ARG A 85 -3.57 -1.85 -10.87
N SER A 86 -4.40 -1.91 -11.91
CA SER A 86 -4.11 -2.64 -13.15
C SER A 86 -2.68 -2.38 -13.64
N LEU A 87 -1.98 -3.45 -13.98
CA LEU A 87 -0.62 -3.41 -14.54
C LEU A 87 -0.62 -3.22 -16.07
N ILE A 88 -1.80 -3.16 -16.68
CA ILE A 88 -1.98 -2.88 -18.11
C ILE A 88 -1.82 -1.38 -18.32
N GLY A 89 -0.89 -1.00 -19.20
CA GLY A 89 -0.70 0.40 -19.57
C GLY A 89 -1.94 0.97 -20.26
N ASN A 90 -2.27 2.23 -19.98
CA ASN A 90 -3.41 2.94 -20.58
C ASN A 90 -4.79 2.29 -20.33
N ASP A 91 -4.94 1.57 -19.20
CA ASP A 91 -6.24 1.03 -18.79
C ASP A 91 -7.21 2.17 -18.48
N SER A 92 -8.10 2.46 -19.43
CA SER A 92 -9.13 3.50 -19.31
C SER A 92 -10.23 3.14 -18.32
N THR A 93 -10.33 1.87 -17.93
CA THR A 93 -11.32 1.40 -16.95
C THR A 93 -10.84 1.59 -15.50
N GLU A 94 -9.56 1.94 -15.32
CA GLU A 94 -8.91 2.06 -13.99
C GLU A 94 -9.20 0.84 -13.12
N GLU A 95 -9.05 -0.37 -13.67
CA GLU A 95 -9.27 -1.59 -12.92
C GLU A 95 -8.33 -1.68 -11.71
N ILE A 96 -8.86 -2.08 -10.57
CA ILE A 96 -8.12 -2.32 -9.34
C ILE A 96 -8.41 -3.72 -8.79
N TYR A 97 -7.40 -4.30 -8.19
CA TYR A 97 -7.45 -5.57 -7.49
C TYR A 97 -7.23 -5.32 -6.00
N PHE A 98 -7.98 -5.99 -5.14
CA PHE A 98 -7.84 -5.74 -3.72
C PHE A 98 -8.12 -6.98 -2.86
N THR A 99 -7.47 -7.01 -1.68
CA THR A 99 -7.61 -8.01 -0.64
C THR A 99 -7.82 -7.36 0.72
N GLY A 100 -8.30 -8.13 1.70
CA GLY A 100 -8.58 -7.64 3.05
C GLY A 100 -10.08 -7.46 3.34
N ASP A 101 -10.92 -7.40 2.29
CA ASP A 101 -12.38 -7.36 2.39
C ASP A 101 -12.98 -8.70 1.92
N GLY A 102 -12.68 -9.79 2.64
CA GLY A 102 -13.05 -11.14 2.27
C GLY A 102 -12.14 -11.75 1.21
N ALA A 103 -12.70 -12.55 0.30
CA ALA A 103 -11.95 -13.13 -0.81
C ALA A 103 -11.38 -12.05 -1.73
N PRO A 104 -10.26 -12.31 -2.45
CA PRO A 104 -9.70 -11.37 -3.40
C PRO A 104 -10.71 -10.91 -4.46
N LYS A 105 -10.77 -9.61 -4.71
CA LYS A 105 -11.77 -8.98 -5.58
C LYS A 105 -11.13 -8.04 -6.59
N LEU A 106 -11.91 -7.73 -7.61
CA LEU A 106 -11.62 -6.63 -8.54
C LEU A 106 -12.82 -5.70 -8.67
N THR A 107 -12.57 -4.48 -9.05
CA THR A 107 -13.56 -3.51 -9.51
C THR A 107 -12.92 -2.54 -10.49
N ASN A 108 -13.74 -1.74 -11.17
CA ASN A 108 -13.26 -0.69 -12.07
C ASN A 108 -14.21 0.52 -12.01
N ASN A 109 -13.90 1.58 -12.75
CA ASN A 109 -14.70 2.81 -12.73
C ASN A 109 -16.15 2.63 -13.24
N ALA A 110 -16.41 1.63 -14.07
CA ALA A 110 -17.74 1.38 -14.62
C ALA A 110 -18.69 0.67 -13.63
N ILE A 111 -18.16 -0.28 -12.85
CA ILE A 111 -18.97 -1.07 -11.92
C ILE A 111 -18.79 -0.66 -10.45
N GLY A 112 -17.68 -0.02 -10.11
CA GLY A 112 -17.34 0.37 -8.74
C GLY A 112 -17.85 1.74 -8.34
N LEU A 113 -18.23 2.59 -9.28
CA LEU A 113 -18.73 3.94 -9.02
C LEU A 113 -20.20 4.08 -9.38
N PRO A 114 -20.97 4.98 -8.68
CA PRO A 114 -20.55 5.74 -7.51
C PRO A 114 -20.38 4.86 -6.27
N ALA A 115 -19.31 5.05 -5.53
CA ALA A 115 -19.06 4.33 -4.29
C ALA A 115 -19.84 4.95 -3.10
N ALA A 116 -20.29 4.09 -2.15
CA ALA A 116 -21.07 4.57 -1.00
C ALA A 116 -20.99 3.63 0.22
N PRO A 117 -20.02 3.72 1.07
CA PRO A 117 -18.64 4.13 0.90
C PRO A 117 -17.81 3.10 0.09
N GLY A 118 -18.12 1.78 0.15
CA GLY A 118 -17.45 0.75 -0.62
C GLY A 118 -17.76 0.82 -2.13
N PRO A 119 -17.11 -0.02 -2.96
CA PRO A 119 -17.42 -0.07 -4.38
C PRO A 119 -18.85 -0.51 -4.61
N ALA A 120 -19.55 0.10 -5.59
CA ALA A 120 -20.93 -0.22 -5.90
C ALA A 120 -21.12 -1.69 -6.31
N ALA A 121 -20.18 -2.22 -7.08
CA ALA A 121 -20.10 -3.64 -7.40
C ALA A 121 -18.65 -4.12 -7.49
N THR A 122 -18.46 -5.41 -7.28
CA THR A 122 -17.17 -6.10 -7.39
C THR A 122 -17.31 -7.41 -8.15
N ARG A 123 -16.18 -7.93 -8.63
CA ARG A 123 -16.07 -9.30 -9.12
C ARG A 123 -15.03 -10.03 -8.28
N SER A 124 -15.21 -11.34 -8.12
CA SER A 124 -14.15 -12.20 -7.60
C SER A 124 -12.92 -12.09 -8.50
N LEU A 125 -11.74 -12.04 -7.92
CA LEU A 125 -10.50 -11.92 -8.70
C LEU A 125 -10.25 -13.19 -9.53
N GLY A 126 -10.55 -14.37 -8.99
CA GLY A 126 -10.49 -15.64 -9.70
C GLY A 126 -11.79 -16.04 -10.39
N ILE A 127 -11.69 -16.96 -11.33
CA ILE A 127 -12.84 -17.56 -12.01
C ILE A 127 -12.71 -19.09 -11.85
N PRO A 128 -13.64 -19.75 -11.17
CA PRO A 128 -13.60 -21.19 -10.99
C PRO A 128 -13.74 -21.92 -12.33
N ALA A 129 -12.99 -22.99 -12.50
CA ALA A 129 -13.12 -23.86 -13.65
C ALA A 129 -14.42 -24.67 -13.60
N PRO A 130 -14.96 -25.13 -14.75
CA PRO A 130 -16.04 -26.11 -14.74
C PRO A 130 -15.65 -27.36 -13.96
N SER A 131 -16.42 -27.68 -12.90
CA SER A 131 -16.08 -28.76 -11.96
C SER A 131 -16.68 -30.12 -12.33
N VAL A 132 -17.60 -30.14 -13.30
CA VAL A 132 -18.28 -31.36 -13.74
C VAL A 132 -17.84 -31.68 -15.17
N GLN A 133 -17.41 -32.90 -15.40
CA GLN A 133 -17.09 -33.38 -16.72
C GLN A 133 -18.37 -33.45 -17.57
N MET A 134 -18.33 -32.92 -18.81
CA MET A 134 -19.45 -33.06 -19.74
C MET A 134 -19.79 -34.53 -20.01
N ALA A 135 -21.05 -34.83 -20.36
CA ALA A 135 -21.43 -36.17 -20.79
C ALA A 135 -20.67 -36.61 -22.05
N LEU A 136 -20.66 -37.91 -22.33
CA LEU A 136 -20.03 -38.39 -23.55
C LEU A 136 -20.68 -37.73 -24.77
N PRO A 137 -19.95 -37.00 -25.62
CA PRO A 137 -20.51 -36.40 -26.82
C PRO A 137 -21.13 -37.45 -27.75
N THR A 138 -22.29 -37.10 -28.31
CA THR A 138 -23.03 -37.99 -29.23
C THR A 138 -23.05 -37.42 -30.62
N VAL A 139 -23.07 -38.28 -31.63
CA VAL A 139 -23.17 -37.86 -33.02
C VAL A 139 -24.59 -37.40 -33.32
N LEU A 140 -24.73 -36.14 -33.72
CA LEU A 140 -26.00 -35.57 -34.19
C LEU A 140 -26.18 -35.79 -35.70
N VAL A 141 -25.12 -35.55 -36.48
CA VAL A 141 -25.03 -35.85 -37.91
C VAL A 141 -23.72 -36.56 -38.15
N ALA A 142 -23.81 -37.74 -38.75
CA ALA A 142 -22.61 -38.52 -39.07
C ALA A 142 -21.82 -37.91 -40.22
N GLY A 143 -20.51 -37.78 -40.04
CA GLY A 143 -19.57 -37.43 -41.10
C GLY A 143 -19.20 -38.64 -41.96
N ALA A 144 -18.51 -38.41 -43.09
CA ALA A 144 -18.04 -39.42 -44.01
C ALA A 144 -16.51 -39.52 -44.08
N GLY A 145 -15.79 -38.77 -43.25
CA GLY A 145 -14.34 -38.77 -43.17
C GLY A 145 -13.74 -39.96 -42.44
N ALA A 146 -12.42 -40.08 -42.45
CA ALA A 146 -11.69 -41.05 -41.65
C ALA A 146 -12.00 -40.87 -40.17
N THR A 147 -11.93 -41.92 -39.36
CA THR A 147 -12.10 -41.86 -37.91
C THR A 147 -11.07 -40.94 -37.28
N GLU A 148 -11.52 -40.02 -36.45
CA GLU A 148 -10.69 -39.07 -35.71
C GLU A 148 -11.01 -39.13 -34.22
N SER A 149 -10.02 -38.80 -33.39
CA SER A 149 -10.19 -38.65 -31.96
C SER A 149 -10.43 -37.17 -31.63
N ARG A 150 -11.56 -36.85 -31.00
CA ARG A 150 -11.86 -35.51 -30.52
C ARG A 150 -11.81 -35.46 -29.01
N VAL A 151 -11.14 -34.45 -28.47
CA VAL A 151 -11.09 -34.16 -27.03
C VAL A 151 -11.72 -32.80 -26.79
N TYR A 152 -12.78 -32.77 -26.00
CA TYR A 152 -13.50 -31.55 -25.67
C TYR A 152 -13.17 -31.11 -24.24
N VAL A 153 -13.03 -29.78 -24.05
CA VAL A 153 -12.95 -29.12 -22.73
C VAL A 153 -13.79 -27.86 -22.80
N ASP A 154 -14.33 -27.47 -21.66
CA ASP A 154 -15.05 -26.20 -21.54
C ASP A 154 -14.40 -25.26 -20.51
N THR A 155 -14.61 -23.96 -20.69
CA THR A 155 -14.17 -22.89 -19.80
C THR A 155 -15.33 -21.95 -19.52
N PHE A 156 -15.27 -21.22 -18.41
CA PHE A 156 -16.16 -20.09 -18.15
C PHE A 156 -15.48 -18.78 -18.54
N TYR A 157 -16.29 -17.83 -18.99
CA TYR A 157 -15.85 -16.50 -19.39
C TYR A 157 -16.76 -15.45 -18.76
N ASN A 158 -16.18 -14.38 -18.22
CA ASN A 158 -16.95 -13.38 -17.47
C ASN A 158 -17.13 -12.05 -18.21
N ASP A 159 -17.92 -11.16 -17.61
CA ASP A 159 -18.30 -9.85 -18.14
C ASP A 159 -17.15 -8.81 -18.14
N VAL A 160 -16.01 -9.14 -17.54
CA VAL A 160 -14.77 -8.33 -17.57
C VAL A 160 -13.66 -8.98 -18.42
N ASN A 161 -14.07 -9.86 -19.33
CA ASN A 161 -13.21 -10.53 -20.32
C ASN A 161 -12.09 -11.38 -19.72
N ARG A 162 -12.41 -12.18 -18.70
CA ARG A 162 -11.50 -13.15 -18.08
C ARG A 162 -12.01 -14.56 -18.34
N GLU A 163 -11.08 -15.49 -18.55
CA GLU A 163 -11.35 -16.89 -18.81
C GLU A 163 -10.82 -17.77 -17.68
N SER A 164 -11.61 -18.76 -17.26
CA SER A 164 -11.23 -19.75 -16.26
C SER A 164 -10.20 -20.74 -16.80
N ALA A 165 -9.55 -21.50 -15.90
CA ALA A 165 -8.93 -22.76 -16.31
C ALA A 165 -9.95 -23.68 -16.98
N PRO A 166 -9.52 -24.60 -17.88
CA PRO A 166 -10.40 -25.57 -18.51
C PRO A 166 -10.92 -26.60 -17.49
N GLY A 167 -12.15 -27.04 -17.72
CA GLY A 167 -12.77 -28.13 -17.00
C GLY A 167 -12.16 -29.49 -17.36
N ILE A 168 -12.81 -30.56 -16.88
CA ILE A 168 -12.36 -31.93 -17.09
C ILE A 168 -12.60 -32.34 -18.54
N SER A 169 -11.54 -32.75 -19.25
CA SER A 169 -11.60 -33.14 -20.66
C SER A 169 -12.44 -34.38 -20.90
N ARG A 170 -13.11 -34.45 -22.08
CA ARG A 170 -13.85 -35.62 -22.54
C ARG A 170 -13.47 -35.98 -23.95
N SER A 171 -13.04 -37.24 -24.14
CA SER A 171 -12.64 -37.77 -25.46
C SER A 171 -13.75 -38.61 -26.10
N VAL A 172 -13.82 -38.58 -27.41
CA VAL A 172 -14.71 -39.41 -28.24
C VAL A 172 -14.04 -39.73 -29.57
N SER A 173 -14.27 -40.92 -30.09
CA SER A 173 -13.82 -41.33 -31.42
C SER A 173 -14.99 -41.32 -32.39
N VAL A 174 -14.89 -40.58 -33.50
CA VAL A 174 -15.99 -40.35 -34.43
C VAL A 174 -15.50 -40.30 -35.91
N ALA A 175 -16.38 -40.46 -36.86
CA ALA A 175 -16.07 -40.22 -38.27
C ALA A 175 -15.82 -38.71 -38.51
N GLY A 176 -14.78 -38.39 -39.24
CA GLY A 176 -14.41 -37.00 -39.58
C GLY A 176 -15.54 -36.27 -40.27
N GLY A 177 -15.76 -34.99 -39.88
CA GLY A 177 -16.85 -34.18 -40.36
C GLY A 177 -18.19 -34.42 -39.66
N SER A 178 -18.23 -35.22 -38.59
CA SER A 178 -19.47 -35.40 -37.78
C SER A 178 -19.79 -34.13 -37.02
N THR A 179 -21.11 -33.82 -36.97
CA THR A 179 -21.65 -32.82 -36.04
C THR A 179 -21.94 -33.48 -34.68
N MET A 180 -21.44 -32.86 -33.61
CA MET A 180 -21.53 -33.42 -32.27
C MET A 180 -22.54 -32.69 -31.39
N ASN A 181 -23.31 -33.45 -30.62
CA ASN A 181 -24.13 -32.95 -29.54
C ASN A 181 -23.37 -33.09 -28.21
N LEU A 182 -23.14 -31.97 -27.55
CA LEU A 182 -22.44 -31.86 -26.28
C LEU A 182 -23.50 -31.61 -25.20
N THR A 183 -23.58 -32.46 -24.20
CA THR A 183 -24.56 -32.36 -23.12
C THR A 183 -23.94 -32.53 -21.75
N GLY A 184 -24.72 -32.31 -20.68
CA GLY A 184 -24.21 -32.43 -19.30
C GLY A 184 -23.23 -31.32 -18.93
N LEU A 185 -23.28 -30.20 -19.63
CA LEU A 185 -22.47 -29.03 -19.30
C LEU A 185 -22.93 -28.45 -17.95
N ALA A 186 -22.02 -28.31 -16.99
CA ALA A 186 -22.33 -27.76 -15.67
C ALA A 186 -22.84 -26.33 -15.76
N ALA A 187 -23.82 -25.95 -14.95
CA ALA A 187 -24.19 -24.55 -14.80
C ALA A 187 -23.01 -23.76 -14.22
N ALA A 188 -22.91 -22.48 -14.61
CA ALA A 188 -21.93 -21.59 -14.01
C ALA A 188 -22.19 -21.48 -12.50
N PRO A 189 -21.13 -21.50 -11.66
CA PRO A 189 -21.29 -21.30 -10.22
C PRO A 189 -21.90 -19.93 -9.93
N GLY A 190 -22.71 -19.86 -8.90
CA GLY A 190 -23.22 -18.60 -8.38
C GLY A 190 -22.12 -17.73 -7.76
N GLY A 191 -22.47 -16.50 -7.40
CA GLY A 191 -21.55 -15.57 -6.74
C GLY A 191 -21.17 -14.36 -7.60
N THR A 192 -20.09 -13.69 -7.23
CA THR A 192 -19.66 -12.41 -7.79
C THR A 192 -18.66 -12.55 -8.96
N HIS A 193 -18.58 -13.72 -9.61
CA HIS A 193 -17.62 -13.97 -10.70
C HIS A 193 -17.97 -13.24 -11.99
N GLY A 194 -19.24 -12.86 -12.19
CA GLY A 194 -19.71 -12.21 -13.42
C GLY A 194 -19.73 -13.14 -14.65
N ILE A 195 -19.76 -14.46 -14.44
CA ILE A 195 -19.73 -15.45 -15.53
C ILE A 195 -21.01 -15.33 -16.34
N ASN A 196 -20.88 -15.02 -17.62
CA ASN A 196 -21.98 -14.85 -18.55
C ASN A 196 -21.86 -15.71 -19.81
N ARG A 197 -20.66 -16.23 -20.10
CA ARG A 197 -20.40 -17.06 -21.29
C ARG A 197 -19.67 -18.35 -20.89
N ARG A 198 -19.81 -19.34 -21.77
CA ARG A 198 -19.03 -20.57 -21.80
C ARG A 198 -18.39 -20.68 -23.16
N ARG A 199 -17.13 -21.12 -23.17
CA ARG A 199 -16.38 -21.51 -24.34
C ARG A 199 -16.11 -23.01 -24.31
N ILE A 200 -16.24 -23.66 -25.45
CA ILE A 200 -15.91 -25.08 -25.61
C ILE A 200 -14.83 -25.18 -26.68
N TYR A 201 -13.80 -25.90 -26.34
CA TYR A 201 -12.64 -26.14 -27.20
C TYR A 201 -12.58 -27.60 -27.58
N CYS A 202 -12.08 -27.88 -28.78
CA CYS A 202 -11.88 -29.23 -29.30
C CYS A 202 -10.46 -29.36 -29.83
N SER A 203 -9.75 -30.39 -29.37
CA SER A 203 -8.52 -30.92 -30.00
C SER A 203 -8.86 -32.13 -30.85
N THR A 204 -8.36 -32.18 -32.06
CA THR A 204 -8.56 -33.29 -33.00
C THR A 204 -7.23 -34.02 -33.23
N ASP A 205 -7.21 -35.36 -33.03
CA ASP A 205 -6.05 -36.22 -33.18
C ASP A 205 -4.77 -35.73 -32.45
N GLY A 206 -4.95 -35.11 -31.26
CA GLY A 206 -3.86 -34.58 -30.45
C GLY A 206 -3.28 -33.25 -30.92
N GLY A 207 -3.96 -32.56 -31.83
CA GLY A 207 -3.61 -31.18 -32.21
C GLY A 207 -4.02 -30.15 -31.14
N ASP A 208 -3.87 -28.88 -31.48
CA ASP A 208 -4.21 -27.77 -30.59
C ASP A 208 -5.71 -27.73 -30.25
N PHE A 209 -6.02 -27.18 -29.09
CA PHE A 209 -7.40 -26.91 -28.68
C PHE A 209 -7.90 -25.66 -29.38
N LEU A 210 -8.90 -25.83 -30.26
CA LEU A 210 -9.52 -24.76 -31.03
C LEU A 210 -10.91 -24.45 -30.48
N LEU A 211 -11.27 -23.19 -30.39
CA LEU A 211 -12.60 -22.77 -29.93
C LEU A 211 -13.66 -23.17 -30.96
N VAL A 212 -14.58 -24.04 -30.56
CA VAL A 212 -15.65 -24.56 -31.44
C VAL A 212 -17.04 -24.03 -31.09
N VAL A 213 -17.28 -23.63 -29.84
CA VAL A 213 -18.57 -23.07 -29.39
C VAL A 213 -18.33 -21.96 -28.37
N GLU A 214 -19.00 -20.82 -28.56
CA GLU A 214 -19.18 -19.81 -27.52
C GLU A 214 -20.68 -19.58 -27.33
N GLN A 215 -21.18 -19.67 -26.08
CA GLN A 215 -22.58 -19.56 -25.76
C GLN A 215 -22.80 -18.98 -24.36
N ALA A 216 -24.07 -18.68 -24.01
CA ALA A 216 -24.44 -18.27 -22.67
C ALA A 216 -24.07 -19.35 -21.63
N SER A 217 -23.50 -18.95 -20.49
CA SER A 217 -23.05 -19.87 -19.44
C SER A 217 -24.15 -20.73 -18.82
N ALA A 218 -25.43 -20.29 -18.94
CA ALA A 218 -26.61 -21.03 -18.46
C ALA A 218 -27.00 -22.22 -19.36
N SER A 219 -26.46 -22.28 -20.59
CA SER A 219 -26.80 -23.38 -21.52
C SER A 219 -26.11 -24.67 -21.06
N THR A 220 -26.87 -25.74 -20.92
CA THR A 220 -26.40 -27.07 -20.49
C THR A 220 -26.10 -28.02 -21.66
N THR A 221 -26.38 -27.57 -22.88
CA THR A 221 -26.10 -28.29 -24.13
C THR A 221 -25.45 -27.40 -25.17
N ALA A 222 -24.70 -27.98 -26.08
CA ALA A 222 -24.08 -27.27 -27.20
C ALA A 222 -24.00 -28.18 -28.43
N THR A 223 -23.82 -27.59 -29.61
CA THR A 223 -23.60 -28.33 -30.84
C THR A 223 -22.26 -27.86 -31.45
N ASP A 224 -21.37 -28.83 -31.70
CA ASP A 224 -20.17 -28.60 -32.50
C ASP A 224 -20.47 -29.06 -33.95
N ASN A 225 -20.62 -28.11 -34.82
CA ASN A 225 -20.88 -28.32 -36.28
C ASN A 225 -19.76 -27.72 -37.14
N LEU A 226 -18.61 -27.35 -36.53
CA LEU A 226 -17.50 -26.77 -37.27
C LEU A 226 -16.74 -27.84 -38.06
N ALA A 227 -16.29 -27.44 -39.23
CA ALA A 227 -15.38 -28.27 -40.03
C ALA A 227 -14.04 -28.48 -39.28
N ARG A 228 -13.38 -29.61 -39.57
CA ARG A 228 -12.07 -29.92 -38.96
C ARG A 228 -11.08 -28.75 -39.16
N GLY A 229 -10.43 -28.34 -38.08
CA GLY A 229 -9.52 -27.20 -38.05
C GLY A 229 -10.14 -25.82 -38.13
N ALA A 230 -11.48 -25.71 -38.20
CA ALA A 230 -12.16 -24.42 -38.13
C ALA A 230 -12.19 -23.91 -36.69
N VAL A 231 -12.01 -22.62 -36.54
CA VAL A 231 -12.06 -21.92 -35.26
C VAL A 231 -13.01 -20.74 -35.34
N LEU A 232 -13.63 -20.40 -34.23
CA LEU A 232 -14.33 -19.13 -34.12
C LEU A 232 -13.32 -17.98 -34.06
N GLN A 233 -13.49 -16.96 -34.89
CA GLN A 233 -12.58 -15.82 -34.98
C GLN A 233 -12.43 -15.03 -33.66
N SER A 234 -13.37 -15.16 -32.75
CA SER A 234 -13.34 -14.54 -31.43
C SER A 234 -12.57 -15.34 -30.39
N GLY A 235 -12.08 -16.53 -30.75
CA GLY A 235 -11.33 -17.42 -29.86
C GLY A 235 -9.84 -17.09 -29.83
N GLY A 236 -9.30 -16.83 -28.65
CA GLY A 236 -7.86 -16.92 -28.39
C GLY A 236 -7.46 -18.34 -28.03
N ASP A 237 -6.20 -18.51 -27.65
CA ASP A 237 -5.70 -19.78 -27.11
C ASP A 237 -6.48 -20.15 -25.85
N ILE A 238 -6.70 -21.46 -25.66
CA ILE A 238 -7.33 -21.98 -24.45
C ILE A 238 -6.52 -21.55 -23.21
N ALA A 239 -7.24 -21.22 -22.14
CA ALA A 239 -6.61 -20.95 -20.85
C ALA A 239 -5.81 -22.19 -20.36
N TYR A 240 -4.67 -21.94 -19.74
CA TYR A 240 -3.82 -23.02 -19.22
C TYR A 240 -4.50 -23.73 -18.03
N PRO A 241 -4.39 -25.06 -17.89
CA PRO A 241 -4.99 -25.80 -16.77
C PRO A 241 -4.52 -25.32 -15.40
N ALA A 242 -3.31 -24.78 -15.31
CA ALA A 242 -2.75 -24.24 -14.09
C ALA A 242 -3.27 -22.84 -13.68
N TRP A 243 -4.12 -22.19 -14.47
CA TRP A 243 -4.68 -20.88 -14.14
C TRP A 243 -5.79 -20.98 -13.09
N LEU A 244 -5.38 -21.32 -11.88
CA LEU A 244 -6.29 -21.47 -10.74
C LEU A 244 -6.69 -20.12 -10.16
N GLU A 245 -7.71 -20.13 -9.31
CA GLU A 245 -8.11 -18.97 -8.52
C GLU A 245 -7.02 -18.57 -7.51
N PRO A 246 -7.02 -17.30 -7.04
CA PRO A 246 -6.11 -16.87 -5.98
C PRO A 246 -6.21 -17.77 -4.74
N PRO A 247 -5.10 -17.99 -4.01
CA PRO A 247 -5.11 -18.75 -2.76
C PRO A 247 -6.14 -18.20 -1.77
N VAL A 248 -6.81 -19.09 -1.06
CA VAL A 248 -7.77 -18.72 0.00
C VAL A 248 -7.07 -17.93 1.09
N GLY A 249 -7.65 -16.81 1.49
CA GLY A 249 -7.07 -15.93 2.52
C GLY A 249 -5.89 -15.08 2.04
N LEU A 250 -5.66 -14.99 0.73
CA LEU A 250 -4.63 -14.12 0.16
C LEU A 250 -4.85 -12.67 0.61
N LYS A 251 -3.78 -12.03 1.07
CA LYS A 251 -3.73 -10.64 1.52
C LYS A 251 -2.38 -10.01 1.17
N GLY A 252 -2.21 -8.72 1.44
CA GLY A 252 -0.97 -8.01 1.16
C GLY A 252 -0.69 -7.90 -0.34
N LEU A 253 -1.71 -7.71 -1.18
CA LEU A 253 -1.51 -7.55 -2.61
C LEU A 253 -0.53 -6.42 -2.91
N ILE A 254 0.43 -6.71 -3.77
CA ILE A 254 1.42 -5.75 -4.26
C ILE A 254 1.69 -5.96 -5.74
N GLY A 255 1.67 -4.86 -6.51
CA GLY A 255 2.08 -4.92 -7.91
C GLY A 255 3.61 -5.03 -8.01
N LEU A 256 4.11 -6.08 -8.59
CA LEU A 256 5.52 -6.33 -8.82
C LEU A 256 5.94 -5.76 -10.20
N TRP A 257 7.02 -6.27 -10.75
CA TRP A 257 7.52 -5.95 -12.09
C TRP A 257 7.00 -6.95 -13.12
N ASN A 258 7.18 -6.65 -14.39
CA ASN A 258 6.84 -7.52 -15.53
C ASN A 258 5.39 -8.05 -15.51
N GLY A 259 4.45 -7.23 -15.04
CA GLY A 259 3.03 -7.61 -15.02
C GLY A 259 2.63 -8.63 -13.94
N MET A 260 3.49 -8.88 -12.96
CA MET A 260 3.21 -9.77 -11.82
C MET A 260 2.50 -9.02 -10.69
N ILE A 261 1.63 -9.70 -9.98
CA ILE A 261 1.06 -9.29 -8.70
C ILE A 261 1.41 -10.38 -7.68
N GLY A 262 1.95 -9.96 -6.54
CA GLY A 262 2.24 -10.84 -5.42
C GLY A 262 1.27 -10.63 -4.26
N GLY A 263 1.19 -11.63 -3.39
CA GLY A 263 0.44 -11.58 -2.15
C GLY A 263 0.85 -12.75 -1.25
N PHE A 264 0.32 -12.79 -0.03
CA PHE A 264 0.69 -13.84 0.92
C PHE A 264 -0.49 -14.35 1.76
N THR A 265 -0.33 -15.53 2.31
CA THR A 265 -1.23 -16.12 3.31
C THR A 265 -0.42 -16.90 4.34
N GLY A 266 -0.44 -16.48 5.62
CA GLY A 266 0.41 -17.09 6.65
C GLY A 266 1.88 -17.04 6.29
N LYS A 267 2.49 -18.22 6.12
CA LYS A 267 3.91 -18.38 5.72
C LYS A 267 4.12 -18.51 4.22
N SER A 268 3.06 -18.60 3.44
CA SER A 268 3.16 -18.80 1.99
C SER A 268 2.95 -17.49 1.26
N PHE A 269 3.70 -17.31 0.18
CA PHE A 269 3.48 -16.25 -0.77
C PHE A 269 3.13 -16.84 -2.14
N ALA A 270 2.44 -16.06 -2.94
CA ALA A 270 2.02 -16.45 -4.28
C ALA A 270 2.16 -15.29 -5.24
N VAL A 271 2.34 -15.63 -6.52
CA VAL A 271 2.44 -14.66 -7.61
C VAL A 271 1.49 -15.09 -8.74
N CYS A 272 0.82 -14.13 -9.36
CA CYS A 272 -0.03 -14.40 -10.51
C CYS A 272 0.79 -14.62 -11.79
N VAL A 273 0.17 -15.22 -12.80
CA VAL A 273 0.69 -15.23 -14.17
C VAL A 273 0.86 -13.78 -14.65
N PRO A 274 1.97 -13.41 -15.28
CA PRO A 274 2.19 -12.05 -15.79
C PRO A 274 1.02 -11.52 -16.62
N TYR A 275 0.52 -10.33 -16.27
CA TYR A 275 -0.63 -9.67 -16.90
C TYR A 275 -1.97 -10.41 -16.79
N LYS A 276 -2.05 -11.47 -15.96
CA LYS A 276 -3.26 -12.24 -15.71
C LYS A 276 -3.56 -12.32 -14.21
N PRO A 277 -4.02 -11.24 -13.60
CA PRO A 277 -4.21 -11.13 -12.14
C PRO A 277 -5.23 -12.13 -11.57
N TRP A 278 -6.01 -12.79 -12.40
CA TRP A 278 -6.96 -13.82 -12.01
C TRP A 278 -6.40 -15.25 -12.00
N ALA A 279 -5.15 -15.46 -12.49
CA ALA A 279 -4.52 -16.76 -12.66
C ALA A 279 -3.36 -16.93 -11.69
N TRP A 280 -3.47 -17.88 -10.75
CA TRP A 280 -2.52 -18.14 -9.66
C TRP A 280 -2.10 -19.60 -9.61
N PRO A 281 -1.17 -20.03 -10.47
CA PRO A 281 -0.67 -21.40 -10.49
C PRO A 281 -0.07 -21.82 -9.16
N VAL A 282 -0.23 -23.11 -8.80
CA VAL A 282 0.37 -23.66 -7.57
C VAL A 282 1.90 -23.62 -7.63
N GLU A 283 2.46 -23.81 -8.81
CA GLU A 283 3.90 -23.72 -9.06
C GLU A 283 4.50 -22.33 -8.83
N TYR A 284 3.65 -21.29 -8.76
CA TYR A 284 4.06 -19.92 -8.46
C TYR A 284 3.81 -19.54 -6.99
N GLN A 285 3.65 -20.56 -6.16
CA GLN A 285 3.51 -20.42 -4.71
C GLN A 285 4.71 -21.03 -4.02
N ASP A 286 5.21 -20.36 -2.99
CA ASP A 286 6.29 -20.86 -2.17
C ASP A 286 6.10 -20.42 -0.72
N SER A 287 6.94 -20.91 0.18
CA SER A 287 6.79 -20.71 1.61
C SER A 287 8.08 -20.20 2.24
N VAL A 288 7.91 -19.40 3.29
CA VAL A 288 9.00 -18.92 4.13
C VAL A 288 8.91 -19.54 5.52
N TYR A 289 9.95 -19.40 6.32
CA TYR A 289 10.03 -20.04 7.63
C TYR A 289 9.06 -19.46 8.66
N ASP A 290 8.90 -18.12 8.66
CA ASP A 290 8.11 -17.37 9.63
C ASP A 290 6.85 -16.76 8.99
N ASP A 291 5.86 -16.40 9.84
CA ASP A 291 4.64 -15.75 9.36
C ASP A 291 4.94 -14.39 8.72
N ILE A 292 4.40 -14.18 7.52
CA ILE A 292 4.51 -12.92 6.80
C ILE A 292 3.50 -11.94 7.39
N VAL A 293 3.98 -10.76 7.77
CA VAL A 293 3.16 -9.68 8.34
C VAL A 293 2.77 -8.68 7.25
N GLY A 294 3.71 -8.33 6.38
CA GLY A 294 3.48 -7.35 5.32
C GLY A 294 4.49 -7.46 4.19
N THR A 295 4.26 -6.74 3.11
CA THR A 295 5.13 -6.75 1.94
C THR A 295 5.41 -5.35 1.43
N GLY A 296 6.61 -5.17 0.88
CA GLY A 296 7.00 -3.95 0.20
C GLY A 296 7.89 -4.25 -0.99
N LYS A 297 8.13 -3.26 -1.84
CA LYS A 297 9.03 -3.42 -2.97
C LYS A 297 9.89 -2.20 -3.23
N TRP A 298 11.09 -2.43 -3.73
CA TRP A 298 11.87 -1.39 -4.40
C TRP A 298 12.57 -1.98 -5.62
N ARG A 299 12.58 -1.25 -6.75
CA ARG A 299 13.13 -1.76 -8.02
C ARG A 299 12.55 -3.14 -8.37
N GLN A 300 13.40 -4.15 -8.60
CA GLN A 300 13.06 -5.54 -8.86
C GLN A 300 13.28 -6.44 -7.63
N SER A 301 13.07 -5.89 -6.44
CA SER A 301 13.13 -6.62 -5.17
C SER A 301 11.78 -6.54 -4.47
N TRP A 302 11.22 -7.69 -4.13
CA TRP A 302 10.04 -7.83 -3.30
C TRP A 302 10.45 -8.24 -1.90
N VAL A 303 10.10 -7.45 -0.89
CA VAL A 303 10.46 -7.69 0.51
C VAL A 303 9.28 -8.27 1.23
N LEU A 304 9.44 -9.48 1.74
CA LEU A 304 8.52 -10.12 2.68
C LEU A 304 9.00 -9.77 4.08
N LEU A 305 8.15 -9.11 4.84
CA LEU A 305 8.42 -8.73 6.23
C LEU A 305 7.71 -9.71 7.14
N THR A 306 8.50 -10.45 7.92
CA THR A 306 8.01 -11.54 8.74
C THR A 306 7.96 -11.15 10.22
N THR A 307 7.51 -12.09 11.05
CA THR A 307 7.55 -11.99 12.52
C THR A 307 8.97 -12.14 13.10
N SER A 308 9.98 -12.30 12.25
CA SER A 308 11.40 -12.44 12.63
C SER A 308 12.28 -11.53 11.79
N ALA A 309 12.77 -11.98 10.65
CA ALA A 309 13.67 -11.25 9.76
C ALA A 309 13.04 -11.00 8.39
N PRO A 310 13.40 -9.94 7.68
CA PRO A 310 12.95 -9.72 6.31
C PRO A 310 13.57 -10.71 5.34
N ILE A 311 12.82 -11.05 4.29
CA ILE A 311 13.27 -11.90 3.18
C ILE A 311 13.12 -11.09 1.89
N VAL A 312 14.14 -11.06 1.07
CA VAL A 312 14.12 -10.40 -0.24
C VAL A 312 13.88 -11.43 -1.32
N ILE A 313 12.86 -11.22 -2.12
CA ILE A 313 12.55 -12.03 -3.29
C ILE A 313 13.04 -11.27 -4.52
N THR A 314 13.81 -11.93 -5.37
CA THR A 314 14.31 -11.42 -6.64
C THR A 314 14.04 -12.40 -7.77
N GLY A 315 14.05 -11.93 -9.01
CA GLY A 315 13.81 -12.74 -10.21
C GLY A 315 13.11 -11.93 -11.28
N SER A 316 13.08 -12.41 -12.51
CA SER A 316 12.45 -11.69 -13.64
C SER A 316 11.08 -12.25 -14.04
N SER A 317 10.79 -13.48 -13.68
CA SER A 317 9.54 -14.20 -13.95
C SER A 317 9.13 -15.03 -12.74
N PRO A 318 7.88 -15.49 -12.63
CA PRO A 318 7.43 -16.33 -11.53
C PRO A 318 8.31 -17.56 -11.29
N ASP A 319 8.75 -18.22 -12.38
CA ASP A 319 9.58 -19.44 -12.33
C ASP A 319 11.03 -19.17 -11.88
N SER A 320 11.47 -17.92 -11.92
CA SER A 320 12.86 -17.52 -11.59
C SER A 320 12.97 -16.81 -10.24
N LEU A 321 11.92 -16.80 -9.44
CA LEU A 321 11.94 -16.17 -8.13
C LEU A 321 12.86 -16.94 -7.19
N SER A 322 13.73 -16.22 -6.50
CA SER A 322 14.63 -16.73 -5.47
C SER A 322 14.45 -15.97 -4.17
N GLN A 323 14.59 -16.70 -3.05
CA GLN A 323 14.48 -16.16 -1.71
C GLN A 323 15.88 -15.90 -1.15
N ASP A 324 16.10 -14.72 -0.61
CA ASP A 324 17.35 -14.31 0.05
C ASP A 324 17.00 -13.76 1.45
N PRO A 325 17.17 -14.59 2.51
CA PRO A 325 16.97 -14.15 3.88
C PRO A 325 17.99 -13.08 4.27
N VAL A 326 17.51 -11.96 4.79
CA VAL A 326 18.39 -10.86 5.22
C VAL A 326 18.81 -11.08 6.68
N PRO A 327 20.11 -11.07 7.01
CA PRO A 327 20.59 -11.27 8.39
C PRO A 327 20.36 -10.01 9.23
N PHE A 328 19.10 -9.67 9.47
CA PHE A 328 18.66 -8.48 10.19
C PHE A 328 17.41 -8.83 11.03
N ASN A 329 17.64 -9.16 12.30
CA ASN A 329 16.60 -9.64 13.23
C ASN A 329 15.68 -8.51 13.68
N GLN A 330 14.91 -7.96 12.77
CA GLN A 330 13.93 -6.90 13.02
C GLN A 330 12.57 -7.28 12.45
N ALA A 331 11.76 -7.86 13.29
CA ALA A 331 10.38 -8.25 12.98
C ALA A 331 9.54 -7.05 12.52
N CYS A 332 8.57 -7.29 11.66
CA CYS A 332 7.53 -6.32 11.35
C CYS A 332 6.39 -6.44 12.38
N VAL A 333 6.07 -5.37 13.10
CA VAL A 333 5.01 -5.38 14.13
C VAL A 333 3.69 -4.79 13.64
N SER A 334 3.66 -4.15 12.48
CA SER A 334 2.45 -3.58 11.89
C SER A 334 2.49 -3.69 10.38
N LYS A 335 1.57 -4.45 9.78
CA LYS A 335 1.40 -4.51 8.32
C LYS A 335 1.23 -3.12 7.71
N ARG A 336 0.44 -2.27 8.37
CA ARG A 336 0.12 -0.93 7.88
C ARG A 336 1.28 0.06 8.00
N SER A 337 2.34 -0.29 8.73
CA SER A 337 3.56 0.53 8.79
C SER A 337 4.46 0.35 7.58
N VAL A 338 4.21 -0.67 6.74
CA VAL A 338 5.08 -0.99 5.60
C VAL A 338 4.88 0.01 4.47
N VAL A 339 5.97 0.66 4.07
CA VAL A 339 5.96 1.70 3.03
C VAL A 339 7.05 1.45 2.00
N SER A 340 6.65 1.30 0.75
CA SER A 340 7.56 1.28 -0.40
C SER A 340 7.82 2.71 -0.85
N VAL A 341 9.06 3.18 -0.75
CA VAL A 341 9.44 4.58 -1.06
C VAL A 341 10.21 4.75 -2.38
N GLY A 342 10.24 3.71 -3.21
CA GLY A 342 10.93 3.73 -4.51
C GLY A 342 12.42 3.41 -4.44
N PHE A 343 13.12 3.88 -3.43
CA PHE A 343 14.53 3.57 -3.16
C PHE A 343 14.73 2.56 -2.00
N GLY A 344 13.64 2.04 -1.42
CA GLY A 344 13.66 1.04 -0.36
C GLY A 344 12.28 0.79 0.24
N VAL A 345 12.27 -0.01 1.29
CA VAL A 345 11.08 -0.36 2.08
C VAL A 345 11.34 0.00 3.54
N ALA A 346 10.38 0.69 4.16
CA ALA A 346 10.39 1.00 5.59
C ALA A 346 9.28 0.24 6.33
N TRP A 347 9.52 -0.13 7.60
CA TRP A 347 8.53 -0.78 8.46
C TRP A 347 8.80 -0.51 9.95
N ALA A 348 7.79 -0.60 10.78
CA ALA A 348 7.94 -0.55 12.23
C ALA A 348 8.37 -1.92 12.78
N SER A 349 9.43 -1.92 13.57
CA SER A 349 9.94 -3.06 14.32
C SER A 349 9.83 -2.83 15.83
N PRO A 350 10.12 -3.83 16.68
CA PRO A 350 10.17 -3.62 18.13
C PRO A 350 11.18 -2.56 18.56
N ASP A 351 12.32 -2.44 17.88
CA ASP A 351 13.44 -1.60 18.32
C ASP A 351 13.48 -0.23 17.62
N GLY A 352 12.72 -0.04 16.54
CA GLY A 352 12.73 1.22 15.80
C GLY A 352 11.99 1.17 14.47
N LEU A 353 12.05 2.26 13.74
CA LEU A 353 11.68 2.30 12.34
C LEU A 353 12.83 1.72 11.52
N CYS A 354 12.58 0.61 10.87
CA CYS A 354 13.55 -0.06 10.02
C CYS A 354 13.41 0.37 8.56
N PHE A 355 14.49 0.27 7.83
CA PHE A 355 14.55 0.55 6.39
C PHE A 355 15.52 -0.41 5.72
N ILE A 356 15.14 -0.93 4.56
CA ILE A 356 16.01 -1.71 3.67
C ILE A 356 16.01 -1.10 2.27
N GLY A 357 17.16 -0.95 1.69
CA GLY A 357 17.39 -0.43 0.34
C GLY A 357 18.79 -0.81 -0.15
N ASP A 358 19.31 -0.06 -1.13
CA ASP A 358 20.61 -0.37 -1.76
C ASP A 358 21.81 -0.40 -0.80
N GLN A 359 21.73 0.28 0.34
CA GLN A 359 22.77 0.30 1.37
C GLN A 359 22.61 -0.81 2.43
N GLY A 360 21.69 -1.74 2.21
CA GLY A 360 21.33 -2.76 3.17
C GLY A 360 20.32 -2.29 4.22
N PRO A 361 19.98 -3.17 5.19
CA PRO A 361 19.03 -2.89 6.26
C PRO A 361 19.63 -2.03 7.36
N ARG A 362 18.81 -1.16 7.98
CA ARG A 362 19.19 -0.34 9.13
C ARG A 362 17.98 0.08 9.96
N ILE A 363 18.21 0.47 11.20
CA ILE A 363 17.21 1.14 12.04
C ILE A 363 17.35 2.65 11.85
N VAL A 364 16.34 3.28 11.25
CA VAL A 364 16.35 4.71 10.91
C VAL A 364 16.29 5.60 12.14
N THR A 365 15.62 5.14 13.19
CA THR A 365 15.47 5.88 14.46
C THR A 365 16.63 5.66 15.44
N GLU A 366 17.60 4.83 15.08
CA GLU A 366 18.80 4.62 15.90
C GLU A 366 19.55 5.94 16.12
N GLY A 367 19.93 6.20 17.35
CA GLY A 367 20.60 7.46 17.72
C GLY A 367 19.68 8.69 17.78
N ILE A 368 18.38 8.57 17.50
CA ILE A 368 17.39 9.66 17.56
C ILE A 368 16.40 9.44 18.70
N LEU A 369 15.91 8.19 18.84
CA LEU A 369 15.01 7.76 19.91
C LEU A 369 15.64 6.60 20.67
N SER A 370 15.48 6.58 22.00
CA SER A 370 15.78 5.37 22.76
C SER A 370 14.71 4.30 22.50
N PRO A 371 15.01 3.00 22.79
CA PRO A 371 14.00 1.94 22.66
C PRO A 371 12.73 2.22 23.45
N GLU A 372 12.83 2.78 24.65
CA GLU A 372 11.69 3.12 25.48
C GLU A 372 10.86 4.26 24.86
N GLN A 373 11.52 5.26 24.28
CA GLN A 373 10.85 6.37 23.58
C GLN A 373 10.14 5.88 22.33
N TRP A 374 10.75 4.92 21.61
CA TRP A 374 10.11 4.29 20.47
C TRP A 374 8.87 3.47 20.88
N GLN A 375 9.02 2.64 21.92
CA GLN A 375 7.90 1.84 22.43
C GLN A 375 6.74 2.70 22.95
N ALA A 376 7.01 3.90 23.47
CA ALA A 376 5.97 4.86 23.88
C ALA A 376 5.10 5.35 22.71
N LEU A 377 5.55 5.21 21.45
CA LEU A 377 4.73 5.49 20.26
C LEU A 377 3.80 4.32 19.89
N VAL A 378 3.85 3.22 20.63
CA VAL A 378 3.06 1.99 20.37
C VAL A 378 3.24 1.50 18.92
N PRO A 379 4.41 0.96 18.54
CA PRO A 379 4.78 0.65 17.15
C PRO A 379 3.80 -0.23 16.39
N SER A 380 3.06 -1.11 17.08
CA SER A 380 2.01 -1.95 16.50
C SER A 380 0.81 -1.16 15.95
N THR A 381 0.64 0.11 16.36
CA THR A 381 -0.43 0.98 15.87
C THR A 381 -0.01 1.85 14.69
N ILE A 382 1.26 1.82 14.31
CA ILE A 382 1.80 2.69 13.27
C ILE A 382 1.19 2.37 11.91
N ILE A 383 0.73 3.43 11.25
CA ILE A 383 0.23 3.42 9.89
C ILE A 383 1.15 4.32 9.07
N GLY A 384 1.90 3.71 8.16
CA GLY A 384 2.91 4.39 7.38
C GLY A 384 2.41 4.93 6.05
N SER A 385 3.01 6.01 5.60
CA SER A 385 2.93 6.49 4.24
C SER A 385 4.21 7.25 3.88
N ARG A 386 4.33 7.64 2.62
CA ARG A 386 5.42 8.50 2.18
C ARG A 386 4.91 9.88 1.81
N ILE A 387 5.74 10.87 1.98
CA ILE A 387 5.60 12.17 1.35
C ILE A 387 6.99 12.64 0.94
N GLU A 388 7.18 12.94 -0.34
CA GLU A 388 8.52 13.19 -0.89
C GLU A 388 9.46 12.01 -0.52
N ARG A 389 10.57 12.27 0.17
CA ARG A 389 11.52 11.25 0.70
C ARG A 389 11.29 10.89 2.17
N TYR A 390 10.30 11.50 2.81
CA TYR A 390 10.03 11.30 4.23
C TYR A 390 9.07 10.14 4.46
N TYR A 391 9.27 9.45 5.57
CA TYR A 391 8.31 8.54 6.14
C TYR A 391 7.35 9.34 7.04
N TYR A 392 6.07 9.25 6.76
CA TYR A 392 4.99 9.70 7.63
C TYR A 392 4.46 8.49 8.39
N GLY A 393 4.49 8.51 9.72
CA GLY A 393 3.98 7.45 10.58
C GLY A 393 2.89 7.99 11.50
N ALA A 394 1.62 7.69 11.21
CA ALA A 394 0.54 7.93 12.17
C ALA A 394 0.58 6.84 13.25
N TYR A 395 0.40 7.21 14.51
CA TYR A 395 0.40 6.30 15.64
C TYR A 395 -0.66 6.70 16.67
N ASN A 396 -0.98 5.78 17.59
CA ASN A 396 -1.97 6.01 18.63
C ASN A 396 -1.43 5.56 20.00
N ASP A 397 -1.03 6.53 20.80
CA ASP A 397 -0.59 6.39 22.19
C ASP A 397 -1.70 6.69 23.21
N GLY A 398 -2.96 6.59 22.80
CA GLY A 398 -4.15 7.11 23.48
C GLY A 398 -4.75 8.33 22.77
N THR A 399 -3.95 8.98 21.92
CA THR A 399 -4.38 10.05 21.01
C THR A 399 -3.78 9.82 19.63
N SER A 400 -4.54 10.14 18.58
CA SER A 400 -4.04 9.98 17.20
C SER A 400 -3.08 11.12 16.86
N LYS A 401 -1.82 10.79 16.66
CA LYS A 401 -0.71 11.68 16.31
C LYS A 401 0.08 11.10 15.15
N ALA A 402 1.10 11.82 14.69
CA ALA A 402 2.03 11.28 13.73
C ALA A 402 3.46 11.77 14.00
N PHE A 403 4.41 11.14 13.33
CA PHE A 403 5.77 11.61 13.21
C PHE A 403 6.23 11.59 11.76
N MET A 404 7.29 12.33 11.49
CA MET A 404 7.93 12.37 10.18
C MET A 404 9.44 12.29 10.34
N ILE A 405 10.08 11.48 9.50
CA ILE A 405 11.54 11.30 9.50
C ILE A 405 12.06 11.18 8.08
N ASP A 406 13.25 11.74 7.83
CA ASP A 406 13.96 11.58 6.56
C ASP A 406 14.61 10.19 6.48
N LEU A 407 14.18 9.37 5.53
CA LEU A 407 14.72 8.03 5.37
C LEU A 407 16.13 8.00 4.81
N LEU A 408 16.56 9.02 4.07
CA LEU A 408 17.89 9.08 3.47
C LEU A 408 18.92 9.64 4.46
N ASN A 409 18.54 10.70 5.18
CA ASN A 409 19.43 11.39 6.13
C ASN A 409 18.73 11.55 7.49
N PRO A 410 18.60 10.47 8.27
CA PRO A 410 17.87 10.48 9.53
C PRO A 410 18.69 11.17 10.61
N THR A 411 18.58 12.48 10.73
CA THR A 411 19.28 13.28 11.75
C THR A 411 18.38 13.71 12.90
N GLY A 412 17.07 13.80 12.65
CA GLY A 412 16.09 14.18 13.65
C GLY A 412 14.69 13.77 13.24
N ILE A 413 13.79 13.76 14.21
CA ILE A 413 12.37 13.41 14.06
C ILE A 413 11.50 14.66 14.28
N ILE A 414 10.39 14.74 13.56
CA ILE A 414 9.36 15.76 13.76
C ILE A 414 8.09 15.07 14.23
N PHE A 415 7.47 15.57 15.29
CA PHE A 415 6.16 15.14 15.72
C PHE A 415 5.08 16.00 15.10
N LEU A 416 3.97 15.40 14.73
CA LEU A 416 2.85 16.04 14.08
C LEU A 416 1.62 15.87 14.96
N THR A 417 0.87 16.95 15.13
CA THR A 417 -0.37 16.93 15.94
C THR A 417 -1.52 16.24 15.23
N GLN A 418 -1.40 16.06 13.91
CA GLN A 418 -2.41 15.43 13.10
C GLN A 418 -2.03 14.00 12.76
N GLY A 419 -2.69 13.04 13.39
CA GLY A 419 -2.63 11.62 13.05
C GLY A 419 -3.71 11.22 12.03
N ALA A 420 -3.78 9.92 11.75
CA ALA A 420 -4.75 9.34 10.82
C ALA A 420 -5.14 7.91 11.24
N ARG A 421 -6.34 7.47 10.89
CA ARG A 421 -6.76 6.06 10.96
C ARG A 421 -6.46 5.29 9.69
N GLY A 422 -6.31 5.99 8.58
CA GLY A 422 -5.94 5.46 7.28
C GLY A 422 -5.21 6.52 6.49
N VAL A 423 -4.38 6.05 5.58
CA VAL A 423 -3.57 6.91 4.70
C VAL A 423 -3.71 6.41 3.27
N PHE A 424 -3.73 7.34 2.34
CA PHE A 424 -3.67 7.05 0.92
C PHE A 424 -2.72 8.04 0.25
N TYR A 425 -1.65 7.51 -0.35
CA TYR A 425 -0.76 8.31 -1.17
C TYR A 425 -1.13 8.13 -2.65
N ASP A 426 -1.42 9.24 -3.32
CA ASP A 426 -1.69 9.26 -4.75
C ASP A 426 -0.41 9.61 -5.51
N PRO A 427 0.22 8.65 -6.20
CA PRO A 427 1.49 8.88 -6.90
C PRO A 427 1.32 9.73 -8.18
N ILE A 428 0.10 9.92 -8.68
CA ILE A 428 -0.15 10.72 -9.88
C ILE A 428 -0.16 12.20 -9.54
N SER A 429 -0.81 12.56 -8.44
CA SER A 429 -0.89 13.96 -7.99
C SER A 429 0.18 14.33 -6.95
N ASP A 430 1.02 13.37 -6.52
CA ASP A 430 1.99 13.49 -5.42
C ASP A 430 1.36 14.05 -4.15
N ARG A 431 0.20 13.49 -3.77
CA ARG A 431 -0.58 13.95 -2.64
C ARG A 431 -0.82 12.84 -1.62
N LEU A 432 -0.68 13.20 -0.36
CA LEU A 432 -1.06 12.36 0.76
C LEU A 432 -2.46 12.74 1.25
N TYR A 433 -3.31 11.74 1.43
CA TYR A 433 -4.64 11.86 2.02
C TYR A 433 -4.72 11.08 3.32
N LEU A 434 -5.40 11.66 4.29
CA LEU A 434 -5.56 11.12 5.62
C LEU A 434 -7.05 10.85 5.88
N GLN A 435 -7.36 9.67 6.39
CA GLN A 435 -8.67 9.40 6.99
C GLN A 435 -8.62 9.71 8.48
N ASP A 436 -9.51 10.54 8.95
CA ASP A 436 -9.58 10.90 10.36
C ASP A 436 -10.72 10.16 11.11
N THR A 437 -10.85 10.48 12.39
CA THR A 437 -11.86 9.87 13.27
C THR A 437 -13.30 10.21 12.91
N GLY A 438 -13.53 11.26 12.12
CA GLY A 438 -14.84 11.73 11.70
C GLY A 438 -15.32 11.18 10.36
N ASN A 439 -14.72 10.09 9.86
CA ASN A 439 -14.99 9.54 8.53
C ASN A 439 -14.79 10.58 7.40
N THR A 440 -13.85 11.49 7.59
CA THR A 440 -13.46 12.46 6.59
C THR A 440 -12.15 12.09 5.94
N ILE A 441 -12.06 12.35 4.65
CA ILE A 441 -10.80 12.31 3.91
C ILE A 441 -10.26 13.74 3.87
N LYS A 442 -9.04 13.91 4.35
CA LYS A 442 -8.33 15.19 4.37
C LYS A 442 -7.10 15.13 3.49
N ARG A 443 -6.88 16.16 2.70
CA ARG A 443 -5.63 16.32 1.95
C ARG A 443 -4.57 16.93 2.86
N TRP A 444 -3.45 16.24 3.01
CA TRP A 444 -2.28 16.71 3.76
C TRP A 444 -1.77 18.05 3.21
N ASN A 445 -1.36 18.94 4.10
CA ASN A 445 -0.76 20.24 3.76
C ASN A 445 -1.62 21.14 2.84
N GLY A 446 -2.93 20.88 2.76
CA GLY A 446 -3.84 21.59 1.86
C GLY A 446 -4.69 22.69 2.53
N GLY A 447 -4.59 22.83 3.84
CA GLY A 447 -5.40 23.75 4.64
C GLY A 447 -4.68 25.03 5.05
N ALA A 448 -5.18 25.66 6.10
CA ALA A 448 -4.62 26.88 6.66
C ALA A 448 -3.24 26.64 7.28
N ALA A 449 -2.44 27.70 7.37
CA ALA A 449 -1.20 27.69 8.12
C ALA A 449 -1.43 27.27 9.57
N GLN A 450 -0.56 26.43 10.11
CA GLN A 450 -0.60 26.03 11.51
C GLN A 450 0.68 26.45 12.23
N SER A 451 0.62 26.48 13.56
CA SER A 451 1.80 26.79 14.35
C SER A 451 2.75 25.59 14.40
N CYS A 452 4.05 25.88 14.33
CA CYS A 452 5.10 24.92 14.65
C CYS A 452 5.80 25.31 15.95
N THR A 453 6.40 24.34 16.62
CA THR A 453 7.18 24.56 17.84
C THR A 453 8.53 23.90 17.71
N PHE A 454 9.57 24.63 18.06
CA PHE A 454 10.93 24.10 18.18
C PHE A 454 11.51 24.51 19.53
N LYS A 455 12.01 23.52 20.29
CA LYS A 455 12.71 23.76 21.56
C LYS A 455 14.14 23.30 21.42
N THR A 456 15.08 24.21 21.56
CA THR A 456 16.52 23.95 21.43
C THR A 456 17.05 23.06 22.57
N GLY A 457 18.24 22.52 22.38
CA GLY A 457 19.05 21.98 23.48
C GLY A 457 19.52 23.07 24.45
N VAL A 458 20.13 22.62 25.52
CA VAL A 458 20.69 23.52 26.56
C VAL A 458 22.01 24.12 26.05
N LYS A 459 22.07 25.43 25.94
CA LYS A 459 23.33 26.14 25.69
C LYS A 459 24.03 26.46 27.03
N ARG A 460 25.28 26.12 27.13
CA ARG A 460 26.14 26.44 28.25
C ARG A 460 27.13 27.51 27.84
N HIS A 461 27.33 28.47 28.69
CA HIS A 461 28.34 29.50 28.51
C HIS A 461 29.44 29.31 29.57
N PRO A 462 30.72 29.50 29.22
CA PRO A 462 31.83 29.34 30.16
C PRO A 462 31.77 30.30 31.36
N GLN A 463 31.15 31.44 31.17
CA GLN A 463 30.94 32.47 32.19
C GLN A 463 29.45 32.83 32.30
N PRO A 464 28.99 33.24 33.49
CA PRO A 464 27.66 33.79 33.65
C PRO A 464 27.39 34.89 32.62
N THR A 465 26.38 34.72 31.82
CA THR A 465 26.08 35.62 30.70
C THR A 465 24.66 36.17 30.83
N ASN A 466 24.53 37.46 30.72
CA ASN A 466 23.24 38.10 30.70
C ASN A 466 22.92 38.53 29.25
N PRO A 467 22.00 37.83 28.54
CA PRO A 467 21.63 38.23 27.19
C PRO A 467 20.83 39.53 27.25
N GLY A 468 21.35 40.60 26.63
CA GLY A 468 20.70 41.91 26.66
C GLY A 468 19.49 42.03 25.73
N TYR A 469 19.56 41.39 24.58
CA TYR A 469 18.47 41.44 23.60
C TYR A 469 18.37 40.17 22.77
N GLY A 470 17.19 39.92 22.20
CA GLY A 470 16.90 38.91 21.20
C GLY A 470 16.42 39.55 19.91
N MET A 471 16.53 38.82 18.81
CA MET A 471 16.01 39.22 17.52
C MET A 471 15.51 37.98 16.76
N VAL A 472 14.39 38.09 16.05
CA VAL A 472 13.89 37.08 15.12
C VAL A 472 14.08 37.59 13.70
N VAL A 473 14.81 36.86 12.89
CA VAL A 473 15.04 37.20 11.47
C VAL A 473 14.05 36.41 10.62
N SER A 474 13.30 37.06 9.74
CA SER A 474 12.33 36.43 8.86
C SER A 474 12.12 37.30 7.62
N ASP A 475 11.96 36.63 6.47
CA ASP A 475 11.62 37.29 5.19
C ASP A 475 10.11 37.53 5.03
N LEU A 476 9.30 37.01 5.94
CA LEU A 476 7.84 37.11 5.93
C LEU A 476 7.33 37.79 7.21
N PRO A 477 6.09 38.33 7.20
CA PRO A 477 5.45 38.78 8.43
C PRO A 477 5.50 37.72 9.51
N ILE A 478 5.98 38.07 10.69
CA ILE A 478 6.20 37.15 11.80
C ILE A 478 5.14 37.29 12.88
N SER A 479 4.81 36.17 13.48
CA SER A 479 4.15 36.08 14.78
C SER A 479 4.73 34.87 15.51
N VAL A 480 5.78 35.12 16.28
CA VAL A 480 6.56 34.06 16.97
C VAL A 480 6.51 34.26 18.46
N VAL A 481 6.11 33.24 19.21
CA VAL A 481 6.22 33.24 20.68
C VAL A 481 7.63 32.78 21.05
N VAL A 482 8.45 33.68 21.56
CA VAL A 482 9.79 33.40 22.07
C VAL A 482 9.72 33.13 23.56
N ARG A 483 10.20 31.97 23.99
CA ARG A 483 10.29 31.59 25.41
C ARG A 483 11.71 31.26 25.76
N LEU A 484 12.19 31.76 26.90
CA LEU A 484 13.46 31.39 27.49
C LEU A 484 13.23 30.66 28.81
N TYR A 485 14.03 29.63 29.00
CA TYR A 485 14.06 28.85 30.23
C TYR A 485 15.46 28.94 30.84
N ALA A 486 15.54 29.24 32.12
CA ALA A 486 16.77 29.24 32.89
C ALA A 486 16.73 28.15 33.97
N LEU A 487 17.86 27.59 34.31
CA LEU A 487 18.00 26.62 35.39
C LEU A 487 18.24 27.39 36.69
N LEU A 488 17.20 27.58 37.47
CA LEU A 488 17.26 28.37 38.69
C LEU A 488 17.32 27.50 39.95
N LEU A 489 18.13 27.94 40.92
CA LEU A 489 18.19 27.33 42.26
C LEU A 489 16.91 27.73 43.03
N GLN A 490 16.16 26.75 43.46
CA GLN A 490 14.99 26.95 44.30
C GLN A 490 15.37 27.01 45.80
N SER A 491 14.50 27.56 46.63
CA SER A 491 14.73 27.68 48.07
C SER A 491 14.98 26.36 48.81
N GLY A 492 14.71 25.21 48.20
CA GLY A 492 15.01 23.86 48.70
C GLY A 492 16.33 23.28 48.25
N GLY A 493 17.25 24.04 47.61
CA GLY A 493 18.55 23.57 47.14
C GLY A 493 18.49 22.79 45.83
N THR A 494 17.35 22.69 45.18
CA THR A 494 17.21 21.98 43.88
C THR A 494 17.21 22.98 42.71
N TYR A 495 17.77 22.58 41.59
CA TYR A 495 17.77 23.35 40.36
C TYR A 495 16.56 22.96 39.52
N VAL A 496 15.75 23.92 39.11
CA VAL A 496 14.53 23.71 38.30
C VAL A 496 14.56 24.61 37.04
N TRP A 497 14.20 24.04 35.91
CA TRP A 497 14.01 24.81 34.68
C TRP A 497 12.76 25.68 34.79
N THR A 498 12.95 26.99 34.82
CA THR A 498 11.88 27.98 34.99
C THR A 498 11.78 28.85 33.75
N GLU A 499 10.56 29.08 33.25
CA GLU A 499 10.31 30.05 32.19
C GLU A 499 10.55 31.46 32.73
N VAL A 500 11.56 32.13 32.17
CA VAL A 500 11.99 33.46 32.62
C VAL A 500 11.60 34.55 31.65
N PHE A 501 11.15 34.16 30.44
CA PHE A 501 10.72 35.09 29.41
C PHE A 501 9.68 34.42 28.50
N ASN A 502 8.64 35.18 28.15
CA ASN A 502 7.60 34.77 27.23
C ASN A 502 7.05 36.02 26.52
N ARG A 503 7.27 36.12 25.24
CA ARG A 503 6.81 37.26 24.45
C ARG A 503 6.44 36.87 23.02
N THR A 504 5.33 37.39 22.51
CA THR A 504 5.00 37.34 21.09
C THR A 504 5.78 38.43 20.36
N VAL A 505 6.57 38.04 19.41
CA VAL A 505 7.39 38.90 18.55
C VAL A 505 6.72 38.99 17.18
N THR A 506 6.40 40.23 16.77
CA THR A 506 5.70 40.50 15.49
C THR A 506 6.53 41.33 14.52
N SER A 507 7.79 41.64 14.88
CA SER A 507 8.71 42.39 14.02
C SER A 507 10.14 41.84 14.10
N GLY A 508 10.96 42.08 13.08
CA GLY A 508 12.38 41.74 13.09
C GLY A 508 13.26 42.68 13.94
N GLN A 509 12.66 43.62 14.68
CA GLN A 509 13.42 44.53 15.54
C GLN A 509 13.93 43.82 16.80
N PRO A 510 15.09 44.17 17.31
CA PRO A 510 15.61 43.69 18.57
C PRO A 510 14.64 43.98 19.74
N PHE A 511 14.51 43.02 20.65
CA PHE A 511 13.70 43.16 21.86
C PHE A 511 14.55 42.85 23.11
N ALA A 512 14.28 43.57 24.19
CA ALA A 512 15.01 43.37 25.43
C ALA A 512 14.69 42.01 26.07
N LEU A 513 15.70 41.38 26.61
CA LEU A 513 15.61 40.16 27.41
C LEU A 513 15.78 40.48 28.90
N PRO A 514 15.20 39.70 29.79
CA PRO A 514 15.29 39.95 31.22
C PRO A 514 16.73 39.77 31.75
N ALA A 515 17.15 40.63 32.63
CA ALA A 515 18.45 40.57 33.28
C ALA A 515 18.46 39.63 34.51
N GLY A 516 19.60 39.05 34.83
CA GLY A 516 19.85 38.38 36.10
C GLY A 516 19.52 36.90 36.18
N TYR A 517 19.34 36.20 35.07
CA TYR A 517 18.93 34.78 35.07
C TYR A 517 19.98 33.79 34.56
N LEU A 518 21.25 34.19 34.42
CA LEU A 518 22.26 33.28 33.86
C LEU A 518 23.53 33.27 34.72
#